data_77e61b054cce1334d4317192e859c371
#
_entry.id   77e61b054cce1334d4317192e859c371
#
_cell.length_a   1.000
_cell.length_b   1.000
_cell.length_c   1.000
_cell.angle_alpha   90.00
_cell.angle_beta   90.00
_cell.angle_gamma   90.00
#
_symmetry.space_group_name_H-M   'P 1'
#
loop_
_entity.id
_entity.type
_entity.pdbx_description
1 polymer ?
#
loop_
_entity_poly.entity_id
_entity_poly.type
_entity_poly.pdbx_seq_one_letter_code
_entity_poly.pdbx_strand_id
1 'polypeptide(L)'
;VLATQSLAGRLESEDWPALRGRTGQGVYLGSTALSTAKSSQLKTRWKKKIGSGYSSVIVVGDRCLTCYSDGEMDQVICLGVSDGKERWKYSMGKTHRGVNGSFDGPLSTPIAYQDSVYVLSPKGLLMALDLKSGKERWRRDLRSEEGAPLPGYGFSTSPIIADGFLCVLAGGSAGSLLAFDPATGATIWRAGTGTPASQTPVVYQNRDRQIIVTGSGNVVLGIDARSGKQRFSFPHGGSNGSAMMPVPFNSHQFLFTNDDSSSTAFALGPPDPSQQIG
;
A
#
# COMPACT_ATOMS: atom_id res chain seq x y z
N VAL A 1 -27.77 11.48 -26.12
CA VAL A 1 -28.06 11.34 -24.67
C VAL A 1 -26.74 11.03 -24.03
N LEU A 2 -26.08 12.06 -23.51
CA LEU A 2 -24.85 11.95 -22.74
C LEU A 2 -25.22 11.39 -21.37
N ALA A 3 -24.76 10.19 -21.07
CA ALA A 3 -24.86 9.60 -19.74
C ALA A 3 -24.04 10.46 -18.77
N THR A 4 -24.71 11.10 -17.84
CA THR A 4 -24.11 11.73 -16.67
C THR A 4 -23.43 10.63 -15.84
N GLN A 5 -22.11 10.44 -15.99
CA GLN A 5 -21.35 9.65 -15.07
C GLN A 5 -21.44 10.30 -13.69
N SER A 6 -21.96 9.55 -12.75
CA SER A 6 -22.05 9.90 -11.34
C SER A 6 -20.68 10.39 -10.83
N LEU A 7 -20.64 11.59 -10.26
CA LEU A 7 -19.49 12.21 -9.60
C LEU A 7 -19.11 11.54 -8.26
N ALA A 8 -19.54 10.31 -8.02
CA ALA A 8 -19.18 9.55 -6.83
C ALA A 8 -17.73 9.06 -6.94
N GLY A 9 -16.87 9.60 -6.09
CA GLY A 9 -15.60 8.97 -5.75
C GLY A 9 -14.36 9.38 -6.56
N ARG A 10 -14.33 10.52 -7.27
CA ARG A 10 -13.09 11.00 -7.87
C ARG A 10 -12.21 11.65 -6.79
N LEU A 11 -11.03 11.06 -6.55
CA LEU A 11 -10.03 11.63 -5.65
C LEU A 11 -9.62 13.03 -6.15
N GLU A 12 -9.64 14.00 -5.24
CA GLU A 12 -9.20 15.37 -5.51
C GLU A 12 -7.68 15.49 -5.51
N SER A 13 -7.13 16.54 -6.14
CA SER A 13 -5.68 16.76 -6.19
C SER A 13 -5.03 16.92 -4.81
N GLU A 14 -5.80 17.36 -3.82
CA GLU A 14 -5.37 17.58 -2.44
C GLU A 14 -5.46 16.31 -1.57
N ASP A 15 -6.02 15.23 -2.06
CA ASP A 15 -6.11 13.97 -1.32
C ASP A 15 -4.73 13.29 -1.16
N TRP A 16 -4.57 12.62 -0.02
CA TRP A 16 -3.44 11.76 0.31
C TRP A 16 -3.92 10.32 0.54
N PRO A 17 -4.35 9.60 -0.52
CA PRO A 17 -5.21 8.42 -0.40
C PRO A 17 -4.49 7.14 -0.02
N ALA A 18 -3.16 7.13 0.04
CA ALA A 18 -2.35 5.93 0.23
C ALA A 18 -1.05 6.22 0.97
N LEU A 19 -0.28 5.19 1.29
CA LEU A 19 1.08 5.31 1.78
C LEU A 19 1.91 6.16 0.82
N ARG A 20 2.53 7.23 1.32
CA ARG A 20 3.32 8.21 0.55
C ARG A 20 2.51 8.96 -0.53
N GLY A 21 1.18 9.06 -0.33
CA GLY A 21 0.29 9.87 -1.16
C GLY A 21 -0.11 9.22 -2.47
N ARG A 22 -0.67 10.02 -3.36
CA ARG A 22 -1.28 9.58 -4.63
C ARG A 22 -0.30 8.84 -5.57
N THR A 23 0.94 9.30 -5.61
CA THR A 23 1.99 8.74 -6.48
C THR A 23 2.84 7.67 -5.80
N GLY A 24 2.69 7.48 -4.48
CA GLY A 24 3.59 6.64 -3.68
C GLY A 24 5.00 7.22 -3.49
N GLN A 25 5.25 8.46 -3.92
CA GLN A 25 6.57 9.10 -3.87
C GLN A 25 6.74 10.08 -2.70
N GLY A 26 5.69 10.31 -1.90
CA GLY A 26 5.75 11.26 -0.80
C GLY A 26 5.65 12.72 -1.23
N VAL A 27 5.15 12.98 -2.45
CA VAL A 27 4.99 14.33 -3.00
C VAL A 27 3.54 14.75 -2.94
N TYR A 28 3.28 15.92 -2.33
CA TYR A 28 1.97 16.55 -2.33
C TYR A 28 1.76 17.32 -3.65
N LEU A 29 0.68 17.01 -4.34
CA LEU A 29 0.36 17.58 -5.65
C LEU A 29 -0.73 18.66 -5.60
N GLY A 30 -1.20 19.04 -4.41
CA GLY A 30 -2.22 20.08 -4.24
C GLY A 30 -1.70 21.48 -4.58
N SER A 31 -2.65 22.38 -4.84
CA SER A 31 -2.36 23.77 -5.22
C SER A 31 -1.97 24.67 -4.04
N THR A 32 -2.25 24.24 -2.81
CA THR A 32 -2.01 25.06 -1.61
C THR A 32 -0.57 24.91 -1.15
N ALA A 33 0.26 25.90 -1.41
CA ALA A 33 1.62 25.94 -0.89
C ALA A 33 1.63 26.30 0.60
N LEU A 34 2.53 25.68 1.37
CA LEU A 34 2.85 26.15 2.71
C LEU A 34 3.47 27.56 2.61
N SER A 35 2.97 28.48 3.41
CA SER A 35 3.56 29.81 3.48
C SER A 35 5.02 29.73 3.95
N THR A 36 5.92 30.30 3.17
CA THR A 36 7.34 30.40 3.52
C THR A 36 7.66 31.69 4.30
N ALA A 37 6.65 32.50 4.66
CA ALA A 37 6.84 33.71 5.45
C ALA A 37 7.48 33.37 6.81
N LYS A 38 8.50 34.14 7.20
CA LYS A 38 9.25 33.95 8.45
C LYS A 38 8.35 33.95 9.72
N SER A 39 7.15 34.55 9.64
CA SER A 39 6.16 34.61 10.71
C SER A 39 5.14 33.46 10.66
N SER A 40 5.23 32.53 9.70
CA SER A 40 4.27 31.43 9.60
C SER A 40 4.51 30.42 10.72
N GLN A 41 3.54 30.27 11.59
CA GLN A 41 3.54 29.26 12.67
C GLN A 41 2.48 28.21 12.40
N LEU A 42 2.85 26.95 12.48
CA LEU A 42 1.91 25.84 12.46
C LEU A 42 1.10 25.85 13.76
N LYS A 43 -0.23 25.77 13.66
CA LYS A 43 -1.12 25.67 14.82
C LYS A 43 -1.77 24.31 14.84
N THR A 44 -1.74 23.66 16.00
CA THR A 44 -2.48 22.40 16.21
C THR A 44 -3.97 22.70 16.15
N ARG A 45 -4.68 22.11 15.19
CA ARG A 45 -6.15 22.21 15.10
C ARG A 45 -6.82 21.30 16.11
N TRP A 46 -6.38 20.07 16.22
CA TRP A 46 -6.87 19.09 17.16
C TRP A 46 -5.81 18.02 17.44
N LYS A 47 -6.00 17.26 18.49
CA LYS A 47 -5.18 16.11 18.88
C LYS A 47 -6.08 15.02 19.41
N LYS A 48 -5.89 13.78 18.96
CA LYS A 48 -6.63 12.61 19.44
C LYS A 48 -5.65 11.49 19.81
N LYS A 49 -5.78 10.99 21.03
CA LYS A 49 -5.09 9.78 21.45
C LYS A 49 -5.89 8.58 20.96
N ILE A 50 -5.28 7.67 20.23
CA ILE A 50 -5.94 6.47 19.69
C ILE A 50 -5.36 5.19 20.30
N GLY A 51 -4.13 4.85 20.07
CA GLY A 51 -3.49 3.63 20.57
C GLY A 51 -2.13 3.45 19.93
N SER A 52 -1.70 2.21 19.74
CA SER A 52 -0.43 1.84 19.14
C SER A 52 -0.60 1.36 17.70
N GLY A 53 0.46 1.47 16.89
CA GLY A 53 0.50 1.00 15.50
C GLY A 53 1.49 1.80 14.68
N TYR A 54 1.73 1.34 13.46
CA TYR A 54 2.73 1.89 12.54
C TYR A 54 2.12 2.35 11.22
N SER A 55 0.79 2.28 11.13
CA SER A 55 0.04 2.75 9.97
C SER A 55 0.17 4.26 9.79
N SER A 56 0.42 4.70 8.58
CA SER A 56 0.32 6.12 8.25
C SER A 56 -1.13 6.58 8.18
N VAL A 57 -1.33 7.91 8.22
CA VAL A 57 -2.64 8.52 8.02
C VAL A 57 -2.84 8.79 6.53
N ILE A 58 -4.01 8.41 6.01
CA ILE A 58 -4.47 8.84 4.68
C ILE A 58 -5.55 9.91 4.82
N VAL A 59 -5.68 10.74 3.78
CA VAL A 59 -6.66 11.84 3.76
C VAL A 59 -7.42 11.81 2.44
N VAL A 60 -8.76 11.82 2.52
CA VAL A 60 -9.66 11.87 1.37
C VAL A 60 -10.81 12.81 1.69
N GLY A 61 -10.85 13.94 0.99
CA GLY A 61 -11.82 14.99 1.25
C GLY A 61 -11.78 15.47 2.71
N ASP A 62 -12.90 15.37 3.38
CA ASP A 62 -13.07 15.76 4.79
C ASP A 62 -12.71 14.65 5.81
N ARG A 63 -12.14 13.53 5.36
CA ARG A 63 -11.83 12.34 6.17
C ARG A 63 -10.36 12.06 6.25
N CYS A 64 -9.88 11.72 7.45
CA CYS A 64 -8.58 11.09 7.62
C CYS A 64 -8.74 9.72 8.30
N LEU A 65 -7.96 8.76 7.82
CA LEU A 65 -8.07 7.37 8.24
C LEU A 65 -6.69 6.81 8.59
N THR A 66 -6.67 5.95 9.60
CA THR A 66 -5.49 5.19 9.98
C THR A 66 -5.89 3.88 10.67
N CYS A 67 -4.93 2.98 10.82
CA CYS A 67 -5.10 1.76 11.60
C CYS A 67 -4.31 1.86 12.91
N TYR A 68 -4.85 1.29 13.99
CA TYR A 68 -4.22 1.29 15.31
C TYR A 68 -4.71 0.10 16.13
N SER A 69 -4.04 -0.21 17.23
CA SER A 69 -4.51 -1.13 18.26
C SER A 69 -4.93 -0.35 19.51
N ASP A 70 -6.08 -0.69 20.08
CA ASP A 70 -6.49 -0.19 21.37
C ASP A 70 -5.92 -1.01 22.56
N GLY A 71 -5.09 -2.01 22.23
CA GLY A 71 -4.50 -2.95 23.17
C GLY A 71 -5.16 -4.33 23.17
N GLU A 72 -6.42 -4.41 22.77
CA GLU A 72 -7.18 -5.65 22.64
C GLU A 72 -7.49 -5.99 21.19
N MET A 73 -7.89 -4.98 20.42
CA MET A 73 -8.32 -5.13 19.02
C MET A 73 -7.53 -4.20 18.11
N ASP A 74 -7.21 -4.70 16.92
CA ASP A 74 -6.75 -3.89 15.80
C ASP A 74 -7.95 -3.20 15.15
N GLN A 75 -7.85 -1.90 14.93
CA GLN A 75 -8.94 -1.03 14.50
C GLN A 75 -8.57 -0.23 13.26
N VAL A 76 -9.55 0.05 12.40
CA VAL A 76 -9.53 1.16 11.46
C VAL A 76 -10.38 2.27 12.03
N ILE A 77 -9.89 3.51 12.00
CA ILE A 77 -10.66 4.67 12.44
C ILE A 77 -10.71 5.72 11.33
N CYS A 78 -11.87 6.30 11.14
CA CYS A 78 -12.11 7.46 10.30
C CYS A 78 -12.47 8.67 11.14
N LEU A 79 -11.73 9.74 11.00
CA LEU A 79 -11.92 11.00 11.70
C LEU A 79 -12.21 12.12 10.72
N GLY A 80 -12.91 13.15 11.16
CA GLY A 80 -13.05 14.38 10.40
C GLY A 80 -11.76 15.18 10.39
N VAL A 81 -11.33 15.63 9.22
CA VAL A 81 -10.09 16.43 9.07
C VAL A 81 -10.17 17.75 9.84
N SER A 82 -11.33 18.38 9.85
CA SER A 82 -11.52 19.71 10.47
C SER A 82 -11.60 19.67 11.99
N ASP A 83 -12.15 18.61 12.57
CA ASP A 83 -12.56 18.55 13.98
C ASP A 83 -12.01 17.36 14.78
N GLY A 84 -11.37 16.39 14.11
CA GLY A 84 -10.85 15.17 14.73
C GLY A 84 -11.91 14.25 15.33
N LYS A 85 -13.21 14.52 15.07
CA LYS A 85 -14.29 13.67 15.57
C LYS A 85 -14.37 12.37 14.80
N GLU A 86 -14.65 11.29 15.53
CA GLU A 86 -14.87 9.98 14.93
C GLU A 86 -16.11 10.00 14.04
N ARG A 87 -15.94 9.55 12.81
CA ARG A 87 -17.03 9.33 11.86
C ARG A 87 -17.49 7.88 11.93
N TRP A 88 -16.54 6.97 11.99
CA TRP A 88 -16.76 5.55 12.17
C TRP A 88 -15.48 4.84 12.63
N LYS A 89 -15.65 3.64 13.13
CA LYS A 89 -14.58 2.73 13.54
C LYS A 89 -14.97 1.31 13.13
N TYR A 90 -13.97 0.51 12.75
CA TYR A 90 -14.14 -0.88 12.34
C TYR A 90 -13.06 -1.77 12.96
N SER A 91 -13.45 -2.91 13.55
CA SER A 91 -12.53 -3.86 14.16
C SER A 91 -12.02 -4.86 13.14
N MET A 92 -10.69 -5.00 13.04
CA MET A 92 -10.00 -5.98 12.19
C MET A 92 -9.74 -7.32 12.92
N GLY A 93 -10.11 -7.42 14.19
CA GLY A 93 -9.87 -8.58 15.04
C GLY A 93 -8.91 -8.32 16.19
N LYS A 94 -8.57 -9.36 16.95
CA LYS A 94 -7.67 -9.25 18.10
C LYS A 94 -6.31 -8.71 17.71
N THR A 95 -5.76 -7.84 18.54
CA THR A 95 -4.46 -7.22 18.35
C THR A 95 -3.40 -8.23 17.97
N HIS A 96 -2.67 -7.92 16.90
CA HIS A 96 -1.45 -8.64 16.56
C HIS A 96 -0.35 -8.26 17.54
N ARG A 97 0.26 -9.27 18.16
CA ARG A 97 1.42 -9.08 19.03
C ARG A 97 2.68 -9.31 18.23
N GLY A 98 3.54 -8.31 18.23
CA GLY A 98 4.82 -8.40 17.55
C GLY A 98 5.79 -9.38 18.23
N VAL A 99 6.92 -9.57 17.60
CA VAL A 99 7.98 -10.43 18.13
C VAL A 99 8.78 -9.66 19.18
N ASN A 100 9.08 -10.32 20.30
CA ASN A 100 9.86 -9.73 21.42
C ASN A 100 9.30 -8.42 21.97
N GLY A 101 7.97 -8.27 21.97
CA GLY A 101 7.31 -7.07 22.52
C GLY A 101 7.39 -5.85 21.63
N SER A 102 7.86 -5.99 20.38
CA SER A 102 7.88 -4.93 19.38
C SER A 102 6.74 -5.09 18.37
N PHE A 103 6.35 -3.99 17.74
CA PHE A 103 5.41 -3.97 16.62
C PHE A 103 4.00 -4.49 16.93
N ASP A 104 3.48 -4.21 18.13
CA ASP A 104 2.07 -4.48 18.43
C ASP A 104 1.16 -3.59 17.59
N GLY A 105 0.13 -4.18 17.01
CA GLY A 105 -0.88 -3.51 16.22
C GLY A 105 -0.59 -3.46 14.71
N PRO A 106 -1.41 -2.70 13.95
CA PRO A 106 -1.34 -2.65 12.50
C PRO A 106 -0.07 -1.97 11.98
N LEU A 107 0.52 -2.57 10.96
CA LEU A 107 1.73 -2.10 10.27
C LEU A 107 1.39 -1.50 8.90
N SER A 108 0.38 -2.06 8.22
CA SER A 108 -0.06 -1.65 6.89
C SER A 108 -0.82 -0.32 6.94
N THR A 109 -0.58 0.53 5.95
CA THR A 109 -1.36 1.76 5.73
C THR A 109 -2.53 1.46 4.80
N PRO A 110 -3.75 1.91 5.13
CA PRO A 110 -4.90 1.76 4.24
C PRO A 110 -4.71 2.51 2.92
N ILE A 111 -5.48 2.11 1.90
CA ILE A 111 -5.60 2.86 0.66
C ILE A 111 -7.06 3.15 0.36
N ALA A 112 -7.36 4.38 -0.04
CA ALA A 112 -8.67 4.76 -0.53
C ALA A 112 -8.68 4.76 -2.06
N TYR A 113 -9.72 4.14 -2.61
CA TYR A 113 -9.95 4.13 -4.05
C TYR A 113 -11.45 4.11 -4.33
N GLN A 114 -11.93 5.05 -5.13
CA GLN A 114 -13.38 5.27 -5.34
C GLN A 114 -14.10 5.47 -4.00
N ASP A 115 -15.16 4.72 -3.76
CA ASP A 115 -15.99 4.82 -2.54
C ASP A 115 -15.55 3.85 -1.44
N SER A 116 -14.38 3.23 -1.57
CA SER A 116 -13.89 2.21 -0.66
C SER A 116 -12.56 2.59 -0.02
N VAL A 117 -12.34 2.08 1.17
CA VAL A 117 -11.02 2.00 1.79
C VAL A 117 -10.63 0.53 1.97
N TYR A 118 -9.44 0.19 1.52
CA TYR A 118 -8.89 -1.16 1.61
C TYR A 118 -7.85 -1.21 2.69
N VAL A 119 -7.97 -2.21 3.54
CA VAL A 119 -7.10 -2.40 4.70
C VAL A 119 -6.60 -3.83 4.76
N LEU A 120 -5.33 -3.99 5.11
CA LEU A 120 -4.71 -5.29 5.35
C LEU A 120 -4.36 -5.41 6.82
N SER A 121 -4.97 -6.38 7.51
CA SER A 121 -4.63 -6.66 8.90
C SER A 121 -3.27 -7.35 9.01
N PRO A 122 -2.56 -7.24 10.15
CA PRO A 122 -1.32 -7.96 10.36
C PRO A 122 -1.45 -9.50 10.25
N LYS A 123 -2.68 -10.01 10.41
CA LYS A 123 -2.98 -11.45 10.34
C LYS A 123 -3.39 -11.94 8.95
N GLY A 124 -3.40 -11.05 7.95
CA GLY A 124 -3.65 -11.41 6.55
C GLY A 124 -5.11 -11.28 6.10
N LEU A 125 -5.97 -10.61 6.87
CA LEU A 125 -7.31 -10.25 6.42
C LEU A 125 -7.23 -8.99 5.56
N LEU A 126 -7.56 -9.11 4.28
CA LEU A 126 -7.74 -8.00 3.34
C LEU A 126 -9.22 -7.66 3.30
N MET A 127 -9.57 -6.41 3.55
CA MET A 127 -10.96 -5.97 3.67
C MET A 127 -11.21 -4.71 2.85
N ALA A 128 -12.37 -4.63 2.24
CA ALA A 128 -12.91 -3.41 1.68
C ALA A 128 -14.03 -2.89 2.57
N LEU A 129 -13.89 -1.63 2.98
CA LEU A 129 -14.88 -0.93 3.77
C LEU A 129 -15.45 0.23 2.95
N ASP A 130 -16.72 0.51 3.13
CA ASP A 130 -17.34 1.71 2.57
C ASP A 130 -16.70 2.96 3.19
N LEU A 131 -16.15 3.84 2.38
CA LEU A 131 -15.39 5.02 2.83
C LEU A 131 -16.25 5.96 3.70
N LYS A 132 -17.54 6.07 3.42
CA LYS A 132 -18.45 6.99 4.13
C LYS A 132 -18.92 6.42 5.46
N SER A 133 -19.25 5.14 5.52
CA SER A 133 -19.91 4.51 6.67
C SER A 133 -19.04 3.54 7.47
N GLY A 134 -17.92 3.08 6.92
CA GLY A 134 -17.07 2.05 7.51
C GLY A 134 -17.68 0.65 7.46
N LYS A 135 -18.83 0.46 6.77
CA LYS A 135 -19.43 -0.86 6.61
C LYS A 135 -18.57 -1.73 5.71
N GLU A 136 -18.37 -3.00 6.12
CA GLU A 136 -17.67 -3.97 5.31
C GLU A 136 -18.45 -4.25 4.02
N ARG A 137 -17.75 -4.21 2.88
CA ARG A 137 -18.25 -4.59 1.56
C ARG A 137 -17.89 -6.01 1.23
N TRP A 138 -16.61 -6.38 1.50
CA TRP A 138 -16.10 -7.73 1.36
C TRP A 138 -14.82 -7.91 2.19
N ARG A 139 -14.45 -9.17 2.44
CA ARG A 139 -13.18 -9.57 3.04
C ARG A 139 -12.61 -10.81 2.37
N ARG A 140 -11.29 -10.95 2.43
CA ARG A 140 -10.54 -12.13 2.02
C ARG A 140 -9.52 -12.48 3.09
N ASP A 141 -9.38 -13.75 3.36
CA ASP A 141 -8.28 -14.27 4.19
C ASP A 141 -7.16 -14.78 3.29
N LEU A 142 -6.10 -13.98 3.15
CA LEU A 142 -4.98 -14.29 2.25
C LEU A 142 -4.24 -15.57 2.67
N ARG A 143 -4.34 -15.98 3.92
CA ARG A 143 -3.68 -17.19 4.42
C ARG A 143 -4.43 -18.44 4.00
N SER A 144 -5.70 -18.50 4.26
CA SER A 144 -6.52 -19.70 3.96
C SER A 144 -6.93 -19.78 2.49
N GLU A 145 -7.14 -18.62 1.83
CA GLU A 145 -7.66 -18.58 0.46
C GLU A 145 -6.54 -18.50 -0.60
N GLU A 146 -5.41 -17.89 -0.26
CA GLU A 146 -4.30 -17.67 -1.20
C GLU A 146 -3.01 -18.41 -0.79
N GLY A 147 -3.03 -19.13 0.33
CA GLY A 147 -1.86 -19.86 0.83
C GLY A 147 -0.72 -18.95 1.29
N ALA A 148 -1.01 -17.69 1.60
CA ALA A 148 0.00 -16.74 2.05
C ALA A 148 0.52 -17.11 3.45
N PRO A 149 1.83 -17.28 3.64
CA PRO A 149 2.38 -17.55 4.97
C PRO A 149 2.28 -16.33 5.87
N LEU A 150 2.04 -16.54 7.16
CA LEU A 150 2.08 -15.43 8.12
C LEU A 150 3.54 -14.97 8.30
N PRO A 151 3.89 -13.72 7.94
CA PRO A 151 5.23 -13.21 8.21
C PRO A 151 5.50 -13.10 9.71
N GLY A 152 6.75 -13.21 10.14
CA GLY A 152 7.12 -13.16 11.56
C GLY A 152 6.62 -11.91 12.29
N TYR A 153 6.65 -10.75 11.62
CA TYR A 153 6.12 -9.50 12.15
C TYR A 153 4.66 -9.21 11.75
N GLY A 154 3.98 -10.15 11.08
CA GLY A 154 2.68 -9.94 10.47
C GLY A 154 2.78 -9.29 9.08
N PHE A 155 1.64 -9.17 8.40
CA PHE A 155 1.57 -8.48 7.12
C PHE A 155 1.77 -6.98 7.31
N SER A 156 2.88 -6.45 6.81
CA SER A 156 3.31 -5.06 6.97
C SER A 156 3.27 -4.25 5.69
N THR A 157 3.11 -4.91 4.53
CA THR A 157 2.99 -4.25 3.24
C THR A 157 1.65 -3.52 3.15
N SER A 158 1.63 -2.37 2.48
CA SER A 158 0.40 -1.64 2.25
C SER A 158 -0.19 -2.01 0.89
N PRO A 159 -1.52 -2.13 0.77
CA PRO A 159 -2.17 -2.30 -0.52
C PRO A 159 -1.90 -1.12 -1.45
N ILE A 160 -1.86 -1.38 -2.74
CA ILE A 160 -1.72 -0.36 -3.79
C ILE A 160 -2.81 -0.54 -4.85
N ILE A 161 -3.09 0.52 -5.61
CA ILE A 161 -3.92 0.43 -6.82
C ILE A 161 -3.02 0.56 -8.04
N ALA A 162 -3.13 -0.40 -8.95
CA ALA A 162 -2.43 -0.39 -10.22
C ALA A 162 -3.35 -0.90 -11.33
N ASP A 163 -3.44 -0.15 -12.41
CA ASP A 163 -4.33 -0.41 -13.58
C ASP A 163 -5.79 -0.73 -13.17
N GLY A 164 -6.27 -0.09 -12.10
CA GLY A 164 -7.62 -0.30 -11.56
C GLY A 164 -7.78 -1.51 -10.64
N PHE A 165 -6.76 -2.32 -10.44
CA PHE A 165 -6.78 -3.46 -9.53
C PHE A 165 -6.20 -3.12 -8.15
N LEU A 166 -6.72 -3.76 -7.12
CA LEU A 166 -6.15 -3.74 -5.78
C LEU A 166 -5.05 -4.79 -5.70
N CYS A 167 -3.82 -4.36 -5.49
CA CYS A 167 -2.67 -5.25 -5.45
C CYS A 167 -2.05 -5.31 -4.05
N VAL A 168 -1.67 -6.51 -3.62
CA VAL A 168 -1.10 -6.79 -2.30
C VAL A 168 0.08 -7.74 -2.44
N LEU A 169 1.20 -7.40 -1.81
CA LEU A 169 2.33 -8.31 -1.67
C LEU A 169 2.08 -9.20 -0.45
N ALA A 170 1.75 -10.45 -0.70
CA ALA A 170 1.36 -11.40 0.33
C ALA A 170 2.37 -12.54 0.53
N GLY A 171 3.16 -12.85 -0.49
CA GLY A 171 4.03 -14.02 -0.51
C GLY A 171 3.23 -15.33 -0.64
N GLY A 172 3.95 -16.41 -0.81
CA GLY A 172 3.38 -17.76 -0.84
C GLY A 172 3.54 -18.48 -2.17
N SER A 173 3.13 -19.75 -2.18
CA SER A 173 3.25 -20.63 -3.35
C SER A 173 2.29 -20.28 -4.49
N ALA A 174 1.17 -19.67 -4.17
CA ALA A 174 0.19 -19.24 -5.17
C ALA A 174 0.62 -17.98 -5.94
N GLY A 175 1.57 -17.21 -5.38
CA GLY A 175 2.11 -15.97 -5.95
C GLY A 175 2.52 -15.01 -4.85
N SER A 176 3.60 -14.27 -5.06
CA SER A 176 4.05 -13.27 -4.09
C SER A 176 3.18 -12.01 -4.14
N LEU A 177 2.82 -11.57 -5.33
CA LEU A 177 1.97 -10.41 -5.59
C LEU A 177 0.62 -10.88 -6.12
N LEU A 178 -0.44 -10.41 -5.48
CA LEU A 178 -1.82 -10.75 -5.80
C LEU A 178 -2.56 -9.51 -6.27
N ALA A 179 -3.41 -9.65 -7.28
CA ALA A 179 -4.34 -8.60 -7.71
C ALA A 179 -5.79 -9.05 -7.55
N PHE A 180 -6.60 -8.13 -7.06
CA PHE A 180 -8.01 -8.34 -6.80
C PHE A 180 -8.85 -7.30 -7.53
N ASP A 181 -10.05 -7.70 -7.93
CA ASP A 181 -11.10 -6.76 -8.30
C ASP A 181 -11.49 -5.94 -7.07
N PRO A 182 -11.35 -4.61 -7.09
CA PRO A 182 -11.61 -3.80 -5.91
C PRO A 182 -13.09 -3.79 -5.50
N ALA A 183 -14.03 -4.03 -6.40
CA ALA A 183 -15.44 -4.03 -6.10
C ALA A 183 -15.90 -5.32 -5.40
N THR A 184 -15.33 -6.46 -5.79
CA THR A 184 -15.80 -7.79 -5.36
C THR A 184 -14.82 -8.55 -4.47
N GLY A 185 -13.53 -8.19 -4.49
CA GLY A 185 -12.47 -8.95 -3.84
C GLY A 185 -12.08 -10.23 -4.60
N ALA A 186 -12.61 -10.46 -5.80
CA ALA A 186 -12.23 -11.61 -6.61
C ALA A 186 -10.77 -11.50 -7.06
N THR A 187 -10.03 -12.61 -6.98
CA THR A 187 -8.64 -12.67 -7.44
C THR A 187 -8.61 -12.61 -8.96
N ILE A 188 -7.88 -11.64 -9.52
CA ILE A 188 -7.72 -11.44 -10.96
C ILE A 188 -6.50 -12.18 -11.48
N TRP A 189 -5.35 -11.97 -10.83
CA TRP A 189 -4.12 -12.67 -11.18
C TRP A 189 -3.20 -12.82 -9.94
N ARG A 190 -2.24 -13.74 -10.08
CA ARG A 190 -1.17 -14.02 -9.13
C ARG A 190 0.14 -13.98 -9.88
N ALA A 191 1.16 -13.38 -9.29
CA ALA A 191 2.46 -13.20 -9.94
C ALA A 191 3.63 -13.33 -8.96
N GLY A 192 4.78 -13.76 -9.51
CA GLY A 192 5.98 -13.97 -8.74
C GLY A 192 5.88 -15.17 -7.79
N THR A 193 7.01 -15.58 -7.26
CA THR A 193 7.15 -16.62 -6.23
C THR A 193 8.15 -16.15 -5.21
N GLY A 194 8.00 -16.55 -3.96
CA GLY A 194 8.98 -16.24 -2.92
C GLY A 194 8.35 -15.93 -1.57
N THR A 195 9.23 -15.61 -0.64
CA THR A 195 8.86 -15.24 0.72
C THR A 195 8.18 -13.87 0.77
N PRO A 196 7.25 -13.65 1.73
CA PRO A 196 6.66 -12.33 1.93
C PRO A 196 7.78 -11.31 2.22
N ALA A 197 7.74 -10.18 1.53
CA ALA A 197 8.59 -9.05 1.84
C ALA A 197 7.84 -8.04 2.70
N SER A 198 8.57 -7.26 3.47
CA SER A 198 7.97 -6.21 4.33
C SER A 198 7.80 -4.88 3.60
N GLN A 199 8.21 -4.80 2.34
CA GLN A 199 8.11 -3.59 1.54
C GLN A 199 6.74 -3.45 0.87
N THR A 200 6.29 -2.22 0.72
CA THR A 200 5.11 -1.91 -0.11
C THR A 200 5.56 -1.80 -1.57
N PRO A 201 4.89 -2.49 -2.52
CA PRO A 201 5.16 -2.36 -3.93
C PRO A 201 4.98 -0.92 -4.42
N VAL A 202 5.69 -0.53 -5.47
CA VAL A 202 5.51 0.78 -6.12
C VAL A 202 5.01 0.61 -7.54
N VAL A 203 4.19 1.56 -7.98
CA VAL A 203 3.71 1.60 -9.35
C VAL A 203 4.60 2.52 -10.17
N TYR A 204 5.06 2.00 -11.28
CA TYR A 204 5.85 2.73 -12.24
C TYR A 204 5.08 2.87 -13.56
N GLN A 205 4.95 4.10 -14.06
CA GLN A 205 4.30 4.36 -15.33
C GLN A 205 5.34 4.26 -16.46
N ASN A 206 5.18 3.25 -17.31
CA ASN A 206 5.98 3.08 -18.51
C ASN A 206 5.10 3.27 -19.76
N ARG A 207 5.13 4.46 -20.34
CA ARG A 207 4.26 4.87 -21.46
C ARG A 207 2.78 4.64 -21.12
N ASP A 208 2.14 3.68 -21.81
CA ASP A 208 0.74 3.29 -21.67
C ASP A 208 0.50 2.18 -20.63
N ARG A 209 1.55 1.72 -19.95
CA ARG A 209 1.52 0.56 -19.05
C ARG A 209 1.97 0.94 -17.64
N GLN A 210 1.32 0.33 -16.67
CA GLN A 210 1.78 0.35 -15.28
C GLN A 210 2.53 -0.93 -14.97
N ILE A 211 3.73 -0.79 -14.44
CA ILE A 211 4.56 -1.88 -13.93
C ILE A 211 4.62 -1.77 -12.41
N ILE A 212 4.29 -2.84 -11.72
CA ILE A 212 4.45 -2.94 -10.28
C ILE A 212 5.86 -3.45 -10.02
N VAL A 213 6.63 -2.68 -9.28
CA VAL A 213 8.00 -3.05 -8.89
C VAL A 213 8.02 -3.39 -7.40
N THR A 214 8.55 -4.55 -7.09
CA THR A 214 8.60 -5.06 -5.72
C THR A 214 9.76 -6.04 -5.54
N GLY A 215 10.18 -6.26 -4.30
CA GLY A 215 11.06 -7.38 -3.96
C GLY A 215 10.25 -8.62 -3.59
N SER A 216 10.83 -9.78 -3.84
CA SER A 216 10.29 -11.07 -3.40
C SER A 216 11.45 -12.04 -3.20
N GLY A 217 11.66 -12.48 -1.97
CA GLY A 217 12.86 -13.25 -1.63
C GLY A 217 14.12 -12.46 -1.92
N ASN A 218 14.99 -12.99 -2.79
CA ASN A 218 16.27 -12.37 -3.18
C ASN A 218 16.22 -11.71 -4.57
N VAL A 219 15.03 -11.41 -5.10
CA VAL A 219 14.87 -10.82 -6.43
C VAL A 219 14.00 -9.56 -6.37
N VAL A 220 14.28 -8.62 -7.26
CA VAL A 220 13.38 -7.53 -7.62
C VAL A 220 12.55 -7.99 -8.82
N LEU A 221 11.24 -7.83 -8.72
CA LEU A 221 10.28 -8.18 -9.75
C LEU A 221 9.65 -6.93 -10.35
N GLY A 222 9.50 -6.92 -11.68
CA GLY A 222 8.64 -5.99 -12.39
C GLY A 222 7.48 -6.76 -13.03
N ILE A 223 6.27 -6.45 -12.60
CA ILE A 223 5.04 -7.13 -13.01
C ILE A 223 4.13 -6.15 -13.76
N ASP A 224 3.68 -6.55 -14.93
CA ASP A 224 2.67 -5.81 -15.68
C ASP A 224 1.36 -5.80 -14.90
N ALA A 225 0.89 -4.61 -14.52
CA ALA A 225 -0.24 -4.47 -13.60
C ALA A 225 -1.55 -5.02 -14.17
N ARG A 226 -1.73 -4.96 -15.50
CA ARG A 226 -2.96 -5.42 -16.15
C ARG A 226 -3.03 -6.93 -16.25
N SER A 227 -1.92 -7.58 -16.57
CA SER A 227 -1.90 -9.01 -16.94
C SER A 227 -1.29 -9.91 -15.87
N GLY A 228 -0.59 -9.37 -14.87
CA GLY A 228 0.20 -10.16 -13.93
C GLY A 228 1.46 -10.78 -14.55
N LYS A 229 1.78 -10.51 -15.81
CA LYS A 229 2.98 -11.07 -16.45
C LYS A 229 4.24 -10.41 -15.89
N GLN A 230 5.21 -11.23 -15.51
CA GLN A 230 6.54 -10.76 -15.16
C GLN A 230 7.23 -10.17 -16.40
N ARG A 231 7.72 -8.94 -16.25
CA ARG A 231 8.44 -8.21 -17.30
C ARG A 231 9.93 -8.30 -17.12
N PHE A 232 10.37 -8.29 -15.86
CA PHE A 232 11.77 -8.46 -15.51
C PHE A 232 11.92 -9.06 -14.10
N SER A 233 13.08 -9.60 -13.84
CA SER A 233 13.51 -10.06 -12.55
C SER A 233 15.02 -9.86 -12.42
N PHE A 234 15.46 -9.33 -11.29
CA PHE A 234 16.90 -9.13 -11.01
C PHE A 234 17.24 -9.68 -9.62
N PRO A 235 18.32 -10.43 -9.48
CA PRO A 235 18.82 -10.79 -8.16
C PRO A 235 19.33 -9.54 -7.43
N HIS A 236 19.01 -9.40 -6.15
CA HIS A 236 19.47 -8.27 -5.33
C HIS A 236 20.38 -8.68 -4.17
N GLY A 237 20.71 -9.95 -4.04
CA GLY A 237 21.69 -10.46 -3.09
C GLY A 237 21.26 -10.60 -1.63
N GLY A 238 20.11 -10.05 -1.25
CA GLY A 238 19.59 -10.19 0.12
C GLY A 238 18.86 -11.51 0.35
N SER A 239 18.89 -12.02 1.57
CA SER A 239 18.32 -13.33 1.90
C SER A 239 16.83 -13.34 2.21
N ASN A 240 16.19 -12.21 2.53
CA ASN A 240 14.84 -12.16 3.12
C ASN A 240 13.89 -11.12 2.52
N GLY A 241 14.11 -10.70 1.30
CA GLY A 241 13.30 -9.62 0.73
C GLY A 241 13.53 -8.29 1.46
N SER A 242 13.81 -7.25 0.72
CA SER A 242 14.09 -5.94 1.31
C SER A 242 12.86 -5.35 1.99
N ALA A 243 13.04 -4.72 3.14
CA ALA A 243 12.04 -3.85 3.74
C ALA A 243 11.98 -2.47 3.04
N MET A 244 12.94 -2.17 2.18
CA MET A 244 13.07 -0.89 1.50
C MET A 244 12.21 -0.84 0.25
N MET A 245 11.36 0.18 0.16
CA MET A 245 10.56 0.40 -1.04
C MET A 245 11.47 0.82 -2.21
N PRO A 246 11.26 0.27 -3.43
CA PRO A 246 11.91 0.79 -4.62
C PRO A 246 11.62 2.29 -4.80
N VAL A 247 12.63 3.07 -5.16
CA VAL A 247 12.46 4.50 -5.40
C VAL A 247 12.61 4.79 -6.89
N PRO A 248 11.52 5.10 -7.60
CA PRO A 248 11.62 5.59 -8.97
C PRO A 248 12.27 6.99 -8.93
N PHE A 249 13.37 7.22 -9.66
CA PHE A 249 14.00 8.53 -9.67
C PHE A 249 14.01 9.20 -11.05
N ASN A 250 13.65 8.49 -12.09
CA ASN A 250 13.33 9.06 -13.39
C ASN A 250 12.39 8.12 -14.18
N SER A 251 12.07 8.47 -15.42
CA SER A 251 11.15 7.70 -16.27
C SER A 251 11.66 6.29 -16.64
N HIS A 252 12.88 5.91 -16.29
CA HIS A 252 13.53 4.70 -16.77
C HIS A 252 14.32 3.95 -15.70
N GLN A 253 14.45 4.50 -14.49
CA GLN A 253 15.35 3.95 -13.48
C GLN A 253 14.71 3.90 -12.10
N PHE A 254 15.11 2.90 -11.33
CA PHE A 254 14.75 2.73 -9.92
C PHE A 254 16.03 2.61 -9.09
N LEU A 255 16.00 3.17 -7.90
CA LEU A 255 16.94 2.84 -6.83
C LEU A 255 16.31 1.75 -5.96
N PHE A 256 17.07 0.72 -5.74
CA PHE A 256 16.71 -0.38 -4.87
C PHE A 256 17.87 -0.68 -3.95
N THR A 257 17.61 -0.87 -2.66
CA THR A 257 18.61 -1.28 -1.68
C THR A 257 18.17 -2.56 -1.01
N ASN A 258 19.11 -3.41 -0.65
CA ASN A 258 18.85 -4.53 0.25
C ASN A 258 19.12 -4.13 1.70
N ASP A 259 18.67 -4.95 2.64
CA ASP A 259 18.76 -4.72 4.09
C ASP A 259 19.88 -5.56 4.74
N ASP A 260 20.71 -6.22 3.95
CA ASP A 260 21.87 -6.92 4.48
C ASP A 260 23.06 -5.98 4.68
N SER A 261 24.08 -6.47 5.38
CA SER A 261 25.28 -5.70 5.74
C SER A 261 26.10 -5.21 4.54
N SER A 262 25.75 -5.62 3.33
CA SER A 262 26.42 -5.23 2.09
C SER A 262 25.71 -4.15 1.29
N SER A 263 24.57 -3.62 1.78
CA SER A 263 23.74 -2.54 1.20
C SER A 263 24.16 -2.07 -0.20
N THR A 264 23.72 -2.77 -1.22
CA THR A 264 24.00 -2.38 -2.61
C THR A 264 22.82 -1.57 -3.14
N ALA A 265 23.06 -0.36 -3.59
CA ALA A 265 22.10 0.42 -4.33
C ALA A 265 22.31 0.16 -5.83
N PHE A 266 21.25 -0.18 -6.55
CA PHE A 266 21.30 -0.29 -8.01
C PHE A 266 20.26 0.59 -8.67
N ALA A 267 20.69 1.16 -9.79
CA ALA A 267 19.79 1.81 -10.72
C ALA A 267 19.36 0.78 -11.78
N LEU A 268 18.09 0.45 -11.82
CA LEU A 268 17.53 -0.40 -12.87
C LEU A 268 17.03 0.52 -13.99
N GLY A 269 17.66 0.39 -15.17
CA GLY A 269 17.20 1.03 -16.40
C GLY A 269 16.36 0.08 -17.25
N PRO A 270 15.75 0.55 -18.35
CA PRO A 270 15.20 -0.34 -19.33
C PRO A 270 16.31 -1.27 -19.83
N PRO A 271 15.97 -2.52 -20.16
CA PRO A 271 16.94 -3.40 -20.80
C PRO A 271 17.47 -2.69 -22.04
N ASP A 272 18.77 -2.80 -22.28
CA ASP A 272 19.40 -2.34 -23.51
C ASP A 272 18.57 -2.86 -24.68
N PRO A 273 18.13 -1.99 -25.62
CA PRO A 273 17.36 -2.43 -26.77
C PRO A 273 18.06 -3.51 -27.60
N SER A 274 19.39 -3.64 -27.47
CA SER A 274 20.18 -4.70 -28.10
C SER A 274 20.09 -6.05 -27.39
N GLN A 275 19.58 -6.10 -26.15
CA GLN A 275 19.35 -7.31 -25.36
C GLN A 275 17.86 -7.69 -25.38
N GLN A 276 17.29 -7.92 -26.53
CA GLN A 276 15.99 -8.58 -26.64
C GLN A 276 16.17 -10.03 -26.15
N ILE A 277 15.62 -10.30 -24.99
CA ILE A 277 15.45 -11.68 -24.53
C ILE A 277 14.38 -12.29 -25.42
N GLY A 278 14.79 -13.26 -26.23
CA GLY A 278 13.95 -14.09 -27.08
C GLY A 278 12.90 -14.90 -26.30
#